data_5f96ca78c96d332e3abed39029fc80a4
#
_entry.id   5f96ca78c96d332e3abed39029fc80a4
#
_cell.length_a   1.000
_cell.length_b   1.000
_cell.length_c   1.000
_cell.angle_alpha   90.00
_cell.angle_beta   90.00
_cell.angle_gamma   90.00
#
_symmetry.space_group_name_H-M   'P 1'
#
loop_
_entity.id
_entity.type
_entity.pdbx_description
1 polymer ?
#
loop_
_entity_poly.entity_id
_entity_poly.type
_entity_poly.pdbx_seq_one_letter_code
_entity_poly.pdbx_strand_id
1 'polypeptide(L)'
;MLIKPGKDLKIIGGKRVLDSIKTKVNQFLGRGTSSIFVPPMDGRLKANDILDKTEVLCEIEKVDNLTVFGEHIYASSHNKLVKIIENTPEIIETFDYEITALAFGSSGVLAIGLSNDTVLCYDVGRKSIILEVEFECVTALLFWDPETLVVASGSQQFSAPDWRSDLMNLGSTGSLWVFNVESRSKKYLVGDLKWPAGLCKLNDQLLFSEAWNHSVNLIEFAAAGDFEIKSNQEILSRLPAYPSRIVNTQDNCIWLCLFAPRNQLIEFVLTEKDYRAKMLSQVDERFWIAPSFRSGLDFREPLQGGGVKMMGVLKPWAPAFSYGLVVKLDRNFQPEKSLHSRADGKAHGITSAACLPEGQLFLSSRGDNKVIRYIEQ
;
A
#
# COMPACT_ATOMS: atom_id res chain seq x y z
N MET A 1 -18.32 13.42 -61.97
CA MET A 1 -17.58 14.28 -61.05
C MET A 1 -18.01 13.91 -59.63
N LEU A 2 -17.18 13.07 -58.96
CA LEU A 2 -17.51 12.44 -57.71
C LEU A 2 -17.03 13.34 -56.54
N ILE A 3 -17.97 13.68 -55.66
CA ILE A 3 -17.73 14.42 -54.41
C ILE A 3 -17.39 13.38 -53.31
N LYS A 4 -16.22 13.48 -52.66
CA LYS A 4 -15.80 12.71 -51.53
C LYS A 4 -16.50 13.19 -50.22
N PRO A 5 -16.92 12.32 -49.32
CA PRO A 5 -17.47 12.72 -48.03
C PRO A 5 -16.38 13.14 -47.04
N GLY A 6 -16.74 14.10 -46.19
CA GLY A 6 -15.88 14.78 -45.25
C GLY A 6 -15.49 13.97 -44.00
N LYS A 7 -14.43 14.44 -43.38
CA LYS A 7 -13.77 13.90 -42.18
C LYS A 7 -14.67 13.95 -40.95
N ASP A 8 -14.75 12.85 -40.24
CA ASP A 8 -15.33 12.76 -38.89
C ASP A 8 -14.53 13.61 -37.90
N LEU A 9 -15.15 14.66 -37.36
CA LEU A 9 -14.67 15.40 -36.21
C LEU A 9 -14.94 14.57 -34.96
N LYS A 10 -13.89 14.04 -34.33
CA LYS A 10 -13.97 13.41 -33.02
C LYS A 10 -14.28 14.46 -31.94
N ILE A 11 -15.50 14.48 -31.45
CA ILE A 11 -15.94 15.26 -30.28
C ILE A 11 -15.46 14.54 -29.01
N ILE A 12 -14.18 14.73 -28.63
CA ILE A 12 -13.60 14.16 -27.38
C ILE A 12 -13.76 15.13 -26.19
N GLY A 13 -14.01 16.44 -26.45
CA GLY A 13 -14.13 17.45 -25.40
C GLY A 13 -15.50 17.54 -24.70
N GLY A 14 -16.60 17.19 -25.39
CA GLY A 14 -17.96 17.41 -24.89
C GLY A 14 -18.38 16.50 -23.74
N LYS A 15 -17.93 15.25 -23.70
CA LYS A 15 -18.29 14.32 -22.63
C LYS A 15 -17.71 14.70 -21.28
N ARG A 16 -16.42 15.07 -21.22
CA ARG A 16 -15.76 15.49 -19.95
C ARG A 16 -16.34 16.76 -19.35
N VAL A 17 -16.74 17.73 -20.17
CA VAL A 17 -17.37 18.99 -19.71
C VAL A 17 -18.79 18.71 -19.18
N LEU A 18 -19.57 17.89 -19.87
CA LEU A 18 -20.92 17.49 -19.44
C LEU A 18 -20.89 16.67 -18.13
N ASP A 19 -19.94 15.77 -17.97
CA ASP A 19 -19.78 14.99 -16.74
C ASP A 19 -19.34 15.89 -15.56
N SER A 20 -18.47 16.87 -15.79
CA SER A 20 -18.07 17.87 -14.77
C SER A 20 -19.25 18.77 -14.37
N ILE A 21 -20.07 19.21 -15.33
CA ILE A 21 -21.26 20.01 -15.04
C ILE A 21 -22.30 19.18 -14.29
N LYS A 22 -22.53 17.93 -14.71
CA LYS A 22 -23.43 17.01 -14.05
C LYS A 22 -23.01 16.69 -12.62
N THR A 23 -21.72 16.54 -12.38
CA THR A 23 -21.15 16.35 -11.04
C THR A 23 -21.36 17.58 -10.16
N LYS A 24 -21.12 18.78 -10.68
CA LYS A 24 -21.33 20.05 -9.93
C LYS A 24 -22.81 20.32 -9.65
N VAL A 25 -23.72 20.03 -10.60
CA VAL A 25 -25.16 20.15 -10.41
C VAL A 25 -25.68 19.14 -9.40
N ASN A 26 -25.19 17.90 -9.44
CA ASN A 26 -25.54 16.89 -8.46
C ASN A 26 -24.99 17.23 -7.04
N GLN A 27 -23.80 17.82 -6.92
CA GLN A 27 -23.27 18.36 -5.67
C GLN A 27 -24.13 19.48 -5.12
N PHE A 28 -24.56 20.43 -5.96
CA PHE A 28 -25.42 21.53 -5.56
C PHE A 28 -26.83 21.06 -5.15
N LEU A 29 -27.35 20.01 -5.76
CA LEU A 29 -28.66 19.43 -5.45
C LEU A 29 -28.61 18.36 -4.35
N GLY A 30 -27.45 18.11 -3.73
CA GLY A 30 -27.27 17.03 -2.75
C GLY A 30 -27.52 15.64 -3.33
N ARG A 31 -27.50 15.51 -4.64
CA ARG A 31 -27.73 14.25 -5.37
C ARG A 31 -26.41 13.78 -5.97
N GLY A 32 -25.89 12.64 -5.53
CA GLY A 32 -24.84 11.98 -6.30
C GLY A 32 -23.55 11.63 -5.59
N THR A 33 -23.29 12.18 -4.41
CA THR A 33 -22.15 11.77 -3.57
C THR A 33 -22.58 10.91 -2.38
N SER A 34 -23.86 10.73 -2.16
CA SER A 34 -24.40 9.97 -1.02
C SER A 34 -24.37 8.44 -1.20
N SER A 35 -24.07 7.92 -2.37
CA SER A 35 -23.84 6.48 -2.52
C SER A 35 -22.33 6.20 -2.57
N ILE A 36 -21.69 6.28 -1.42
CA ILE A 36 -20.32 5.80 -1.25
C ILE A 36 -20.39 4.27 -1.34
N PHE A 37 -20.01 3.77 -2.49
CA PHE A 37 -19.97 2.33 -2.73
C PHE A 37 -18.62 1.76 -2.31
N VAL A 38 -18.64 0.93 -1.28
CA VAL A 38 -17.51 0.05 -0.93
C VAL A 38 -17.79 -1.32 -1.54
N PRO A 39 -16.95 -1.84 -2.43
CA PRO A 39 -17.17 -3.17 -3.01
C PRO A 39 -17.26 -4.25 -1.94
N PRO A 40 -18.17 -5.21 -2.03
CA PRO A 40 -18.24 -6.32 -1.10
C PRO A 40 -17.04 -7.26 -1.28
N MET A 41 -16.63 -7.89 -0.19
CA MET A 41 -15.67 -8.98 -0.23
C MET A 41 -16.43 -10.28 -0.56
N ASP A 42 -16.61 -10.57 -1.84
CA ASP A 42 -17.31 -11.75 -2.34
C ASP A 42 -16.45 -12.53 -3.37
N GLY A 43 -16.98 -13.60 -3.93
CA GLY A 43 -16.28 -14.44 -4.88
C GLY A 43 -14.93 -14.93 -4.34
N ARG A 44 -13.85 -14.65 -5.05
CA ARG A 44 -12.48 -15.00 -4.65
C ARG A 44 -11.96 -14.19 -3.46
N LEU A 45 -12.62 -13.07 -3.15
CA LEU A 45 -12.32 -12.23 -1.98
C LEU A 45 -13.23 -12.54 -0.79
N LYS A 46 -14.00 -13.64 -0.82
CA LYS A 46 -14.90 -14.01 0.28
C LYS A 46 -14.12 -14.22 1.57
N ALA A 47 -14.58 -13.55 2.63
CA ALA A 47 -13.98 -13.59 3.95
C ALA A 47 -13.81 -15.02 4.47
N ASN A 48 -12.65 -15.31 5.03
CA ASN A 48 -12.28 -16.57 5.69
C ASN A 48 -11.48 -16.27 6.97
N ASP A 49 -10.84 -17.27 7.55
CA ASP A 49 -10.04 -17.20 8.78
C ASP A 49 -8.65 -17.84 8.60
N ILE A 50 -8.16 -17.88 7.37
CA ILE A 50 -6.91 -18.59 7.05
C ILE A 50 -5.73 -17.95 7.79
N LEU A 51 -5.63 -16.60 7.82
CA LEU A 51 -4.53 -15.93 8.53
C LEU A 51 -4.52 -16.23 10.03
N ASP A 52 -5.69 -16.47 10.64
CA ASP A 52 -5.80 -16.78 12.07
C ASP A 52 -5.32 -18.21 12.41
N LYS A 53 -5.29 -19.09 11.40
CA LYS A 53 -4.82 -20.48 11.50
C LYS A 53 -3.37 -20.65 11.03
N THR A 54 -2.77 -19.58 10.53
CA THR A 54 -1.41 -19.58 10.03
C THR A 54 -0.42 -19.53 11.18
N GLU A 55 0.72 -20.17 11.01
CA GLU A 55 1.77 -20.21 12.01
C GLU A 55 2.32 -18.81 12.33
N VAL A 56 2.43 -18.50 13.62
CA VAL A 56 3.16 -17.32 14.08
C VAL A 56 4.64 -17.68 14.11
N LEU A 57 5.44 -17.01 13.27
CA LEU A 57 6.88 -17.24 13.21
C LEU A 57 7.59 -16.62 14.42
N CYS A 58 7.32 -15.35 14.68
CA CYS A 58 7.85 -14.61 15.83
C CYS A 58 7.02 -13.35 16.10
N GLU A 59 7.21 -12.77 17.29
CA GLU A 59 6.65 -11.48 17.67
C GLU A 59 7.69 -10.38 17.49
N ILE A 60 7.32 -9.30 16.81
CA ILE A 60 8.16 -8.11 16.58
C ILE A 60 7.27 -6.88 16.75
N GLU A 61 7.57 -6.06 17.75
CA GLU A 61 6.82 -4.84 18.01
C GLU A 61 6.87 -3.89 16.80
N LYS A 62 5.71 -3.38 16.39
CA LYS A 62 5.57 -2.45 15.25
C LYS A 62 6.26 -2.95 13.97
N VAL A 63 6.23 -4.27 13.74
CA VAL A 63 6.74 -4.84 12.49
C VAL A 63 6.02 -4.23 11.29
N ASP A 64 6.75 -3.85 10.26
CA ASP A 64 6.14 -3.28 9.04
C ASP A 64 6.73 -3.89 7.77
N ASN A 65 7.94 -3.51 7.40
CA ASN A 65 8.54 -3.97 6.15
C ASN A 65 9.15 -5.36 6.33
N LEU A 66 8.92 -6.24 5.35
CA LEU A 66 9.60 -7.50 5.23
C LEU A 66 10.38 -7.53 3.91
N THR A 67 11.58 -8.06 3.94
CA THR A 67 12.39 -8.34 2.75
C THR A 67 13.26 -9.57 2.97
N VAL A 68 13.72 -10.19 1.89
CA VAL A 68 14.50 -11.42 1.94
C VAL A 68 15.85 -11.21 1.27
N PHE A 69 16.90 -11.77 1.84
CA PHE A 69 18.19 -11.90 1.20
C PHE A 69 18.82 -13.26 1.52
N GLY A 70 19.09 -14.06 0.49
CA GLY A 70 19.43 -15.47 0.65
C GLY A 70 18.28 -16.24 1.31
N GLU A 71 18.57 -16.96 2.37
CA GLU A 71 17.60 -17.73 3.16
C GLU A 71 17.09 -16.94 4.39
N HIS A 72 17.45 -15.67 4.51
CA HIS A 72 17.15 -14.88 5.69
C HIS A 72 16.08 -13.83 5.45
N ILE A 73 15.20 -13.68 6.43
CA ILE A 73 14.16 -12.67 6.45
C ILE A 73 14.64 -11.49 7.29
N TYR A 74 14.45 -10.30 6.76
CA TYR A 74 14.70 -9.05 7.45
C TYR A 74 13.39 -8.28 7.58
N ALA A 75 13.26 -7.57 8.70
CA ALA A 75 12.09 -6.78 9.03
C ALA A 75 12.48 -5.42 9.59
N SER A 76 11.59 -4.43 9.43
CA SER A 76 11.66 -3.22 10.23
C SER A 76 10.80 -3.36 11.48
N SER A 77 11.32 -2.85 12.62
CA SER A 77 10.60 -2.68 13.88
C SER A 77 10.82 -1.26 14.35
N HIS A 78 9.93 -0.36 13.96
CA HIS A 78 10.10 1.07 14.17
C HIS A 78 11.41 1.56 13.53
N ASN A 79 12.43 1.96 14.32
CA ASN A 79 13.73 2.40 13.84
C ASN A 79 14.81 1.30 13.86
N LYS A 80 14.42 0.04 14.07
CA LYS A 80 15.34 -1.10 14.17
C LYS A 80 15.27 -1.96 12.93
N LEU A 81 16.42 -2.32 12.39
CA LEU A 81 16.57 -3.39 11.42
C LEU A 81 16.72 -4.71 12.17
N VAL A 82 15.82 -5.64 11.90
CA VAL A 82 15.75 -6.95 12.54
C VAL A 82 16.00 -8.04 11.52
N LYS A 83 16.79 -9.04 11.85
CA LYS A 83 16.96 -10.29 11.11
C LYS A 83 16.27 -11.41 11.88
N ILE A 84 15.53 -12.26 11.21
CA ILE A 84 14.88 -13.42 11.83
C ILE A 84 15.78 -14.63 11.59
N ILE A 85 16.28 -15.22 12.69
CA ILE A 85 17.15 -16.40 12.69
C ILE A 85 16.47 -17.48 13.55
N GLU A 86 16.20 -18.64 12.97
CA GLU A 86 15.54 -19.75 13.69
C GLU A 86 14.29 -19.33 14.45
N ASN A 87 13.43 -18.54 13.79
CA ASN A 87 12.20 -17.96 14.35
C ASN A 87 12.43 -16.93 15.50
N THR A 88 13.68 -16.51 15.73
CA THR A 88 14.03 -15.52 16.75
C THR A 88 14.44 -14.20 16.10
N PRO A 89 13.82 -13.06 16.45
CA PRO A 89 14.21 -11.77 15.94
C PRO A 89 15.49 -11.25 16.61
N GLU A 90 16.50 -10.90 15.82
CA GLU A 90 17.74 -10.29 16.25
C GLU A 90 17.87 -8.89 15.69
N ILE A 91 18.16 -7.89 16.54
CA ILE A 91 18.40 -6.51 16.10
C ILE A 91 19.78 -6.45 15.48
N ILE A 92 19.85 -6.10 14.19
CA ILE A 92 21.09 -5.94 13.43
C ILE A 92 21.64 -4.53 13.58
N GLU A 93 20.73 -3.53 13.49
CA GLU A 93 21.09 -2.12 13.55
C GLU A 93 19.92 -1.30 14.12
N THR A 94 20.23 -0.14 14.70
CA THR A 94 19.24 0.84 15.18
C THR A 94 19.57 2.20 14.59
N PHE A 95 18.63 2.79 13.91
CA PHE A 95 18.76 4.11 13.28
C PHE A 95 18.13 5.19 14.17
N ASP A 96 18.45 6.46 13.89
CA ASP A 96 17.87 7.59 14.63
C ASP A 96 16.38 7.83 14.28
N TYR A 97 15.96 7.38 13.10
CA TYR A 97 14.62 7.61 12.53
C TYR A 97 13.89 6.30 12.20
N GLU A 98 12.56 6.34 12.15
CA GLU A 98 11.74 5.19 11.82
C GLU A 98 12.04 4.70 10.40
N ILE A 99 12.15 3.37 10.24
CA ILE A 99 12.33 2.73 8.94
C ILE A 99 10.97 2.66 8.25
N THR A 100 10.85 3.26 7.07
CA THR A 100 9.61 3.35 6.30
C THR A 100 9.55 2.39 5.11
N ALA A 101 10.71 1.97 4.60
CA ALA A 101 10.81 1.03 3.49
C ALA A 101 12.11 0.22 3.54
N LEU A 102 12.08 -1.02 3.05
CA LEU A 102 13.25 -1.90 2.91
C LEU A 102 13.25 -2.58 1.56
N ALA A 103 14.39 -2.66 0.90
CA ALA A 103 14.59 -3.46 -0.30
C ALA A 103 16.04 -3.97 -0.40
N PHE A 104 16.24 -5.28 -0.61
CA PHE A 104 17.56 -5.81 -0.95
C PHE A 104 17.82 -5.76 -2.45
N GLY A 105 19.02 -5.34 -2.82
CA GLY A 105 19.59 -5.56 -4.13
C GLY A 105 20.22 -6.95 -4.23
N SER A 106 20.40 -7.43 -5.46
CA SER A 106 21.05 -8.72 -5.73
C SER A 106 22.52 -8.78 -5.24
N SER A 107 23.16 -7.63 -5.07
CA SER A 107 24.52 -7.49 -4.52
C SER A 107 24.60 -7.64 -3.01
N GLY A 108 23.48 -7.75 -2.30
CA GLY A 108 23.41 -7.77 -0.83
C GLY A 108 23.39 -6.39 -0.18
N VAL A 109 23.35 -5.33 -0.96
CA VAL A 109 23.09 -3.97 -0.46
C VAL A 109 21.62 -3.83 -0.10
N LEU A 110 21.35 -3.30 1.09
CA LEU A 110 20.01 -3.01 1.58
C LEU A 110 19.70 -1.52 1.41
N ALA A 111 18.69 -1.19 0.63
CA ALA A 111 18.11 0.15 0.62
C ALA A 111 17.13 0.29 1.79
N ILE A 112 17.26 1.38 2.56
CA ILE A 112 16.48 1.68 3.76
C ILE A 112 15.91 3.07 3.61
N GLY A 113 14.59 3.21 3.55
CA GLY A 113 13.91 4.49 3.67
C GLY A 113 13.70 4.86 5.13
N LEU A 114 13.96 6.10 5.49
CA LEU A 114 13.80 6.65 6.84
C LEU A 114 12.77 7.77 6.86
N SER A 115 12.15 7.98 8.01
CA SER A 115 11.09 8.99 8.21
C SER A 115 11.57 10.44 8.19
N ASN A 116 12.88 10.67 8.13
CA ASN A 116 13.50 11.98 7.95
C ASN A 116 13.82 12.28 6.47
N ASP A 117 13.07 11.70 5.54
CA ASP A 117 13.23 11.93 4.11
C ASP A 117 14.57 11.47 3.53
N THR A 118 15.13 10.41 4.10
CA THR A 118 16.42 9.86 3.69
C THR A 118 16.28 8.42 3.20
N VAL A 119 16.99 8.08 2.13
CA VAL A 119 17.26 6.71 1.71
C VAL A 119 18.74 6.41 1.92
N LEU A 120 19.01 5.33 2.64
CA LEU A 120 20.35 4.78 2.83
C LEU A 120 20.54 3.56 1.93
N CYS A 121 21.72 3.42 1.33
CA CYS A 121 22.23 2.13 0.86
C CYS A 121 23.18 1.60 1.93
N TYR A 122 22.87 0.45 2.51
CA TYR A 122 23.52 -0.10 3.68
C TYR A 122 24.10 -1.49 3.39
N ASP A 123 25.38 -1.67 3.72
CA ASP A 123 26.03 -2.99 3.68
C ASP A 123 25.77 -3.72 5.00
N VAL A 124 24.90 -4.71 4.97
CA VAL A 124 24.54 -5.46 6.18
C VAL A 124 25.71 -6.29 6.72
N GLY A 125 26.58 -6.79 5.82
CA GLY A 125 27.76 -7.58 6.22
C GLY A 125 28.83 -6.76 6.92
N ARG A 126 29.07 -5.54 6.44
CA ARG A 126 30.06 -4.61 7.00
C ARG A 126 29.48 -3.68 8.06
N LYS A 127 28.16 -3.66 8.23
CA LYS A 127 27.43 -2.73 9.08
C LYS A 127 27.80 -1.26 8.81
N SER A 128 27.77 -0.87 7.54
CA SER A 128 28.19 0.47 7.12
C SER A 128 27.27 1.07 6.07
N ILE A 129 27.06 2.38 6.18
CA ILE A 129 26.33 3.16 5.17
C ILE A 129 27.28 3.37 3.98
N ILE A 130 26.83 2.95 2.78
CA ILE A 130 27.56 3.13 1.51
C ILE A 130 27.18 4.48 0.90
N LEU A 131 25.90 4.81 0.97
CA LEU A 131 25.31 6.00 0.33
C LEU A 131 24.13 6.50 1.16
N GLU A 132 24.00 7.81 1.18
CA GLU A 132 22.84 8.53 1.72
C GLU A 132 22.31 9.49 0.66
N VAL A 133 20.99 9.52 0.47
CA VAL A 133 20.31 10.39 -0.49
C VAL A 133 18.93 10.82 0.03
N GLU A 134 18.58 12.06 -0.20
CA GLU A 134 17.31 12.65 0.23
C GLU A 134 16.17 12.27 -0.73
N PHE A 135 15.06 11.76 -0.17
CA PHE A 135 13.79 11.53 -0.85
C PHE A 135 12.65 11.75 0.12
N GLU A 136 11.75 12.66 -0.20
CA GLU A 136 10.59 12.99 0.65
C GLU A 136 9.66 11.79 0.82
N CYS A 137 9.19 11.56 2.06
CA CYS A 137 8.14 10.60 2.41
C CYS A 137 8.29 9.24 1.72
N VAL A 138 9.41 8.56 1.92
CA VAL A 138 9.67 7.24 1.31
C VAL A 138 8.71 6.18 1.84
N THR A 139 7.88 5.60 0.97
CA THR A 139 6.87 4.60 1.32
C THR A 139 7.19 3.20 0.80
N ALA A 140 7.91 3.09 -0.31
CA ALA A 140 8.38 1.81 -0.83
C ALA A 140 9.67 1.98 -1.62
N LEU A 141 10.49 0.93 -1.63
CA LEU A 141 11.76 0.83 -2.36
C LEU A 141 11.79 -0.47 -3.16
N LEU A 142 12.48 -0.44 -4.29
CA LEU A 142 12.67 -1.62 -5.14
C LEU A 142 13.98 -1.49 -5.92
N PHE A 143 14.92 -2.42 -5.76
CA PHE A 143 16.03 -2.52 -6.71
C PHE A 143 15.55 -3.09 -8.03
N TRP A 144 15.68 -2.29 -9.09
CA TRP A 144 15.38 -2.72 -10.46
C TRP A 144 16.48 -3.61 -11.03
N ASP A 145 17.69 -3.23 -10.74
CA ASP A 145 18.96 -3.93 -11.01
C ASP A 145 19.98 -3.51 -9.91
N PRO A 146 21.23 -4.02 -9.90
CA PRO A 146 22.20 -3.71 -8.84
C PRO A 146 22.51 -2.23 -8.63
N GLU A 147 22.34 -1.40 -9.66
CA GLU A 147 22.68 0.02 -9.65
C GLU A 147 21.45 0.94 -9.65
N THR A 148 20.27 0.41 -9.91
CA THR A 148 19.06 1.19 -10.11
C THR A 148 18.03 0.91 -9.05
N LEU A 149 17.66 1.93 -8.29
CA LEU A 149 16.64 1.90 -7.25
C LEU A 149 15.39 2.65 -7.72
N VAL A 150 14.23 2.02 -7.66
CA VAL A 150 12.92 2.68 -7.79
C VAL A 150 12.47 3.10 -6.41
N VAL A 151 12.09 4.35 -6.26
CA VAL A 151 11.65 4.97 -5.00
C VAL A 151 10.21 5.45 -5.14
N ALA A 152 9.35 5.05 -4.24
CA ALA A 152 8.02 5.62 -4.07
C ALA A 152 8.03 6.66 -2.95
N SER A 153 7.59 7.86 -3.29
CA SER A 153 7.36 8.98 -2.38
C SER A 153 5.85 9.12 -2.15
N GLY A 154 5.38 9.02 -0.92
CA GLY A 154 3.95 8.99 -0.59
C GLY A 154 3.31 10.37 -0.64
N SER A 155 4.00 11.40 -0.19
CA SER A 155 3.49 12.75 -0.03
C SER A 155 4.62 13.78 -0.12
N GLN A 156 4.28 15.01 -0.55
CA GLN A 156 5.14 16.18 -0.40
C GLN A 156 4.78 17.05 0.82
N GLN A 157 3.77 16.65 1.58
CA GLN A 157 3.23 17.44 2.70
C GLN A 157 3.37 16.74 4.05
N PHE A 158 3.44 15.43 4.05
CA PHE A 158 3.45 14.61 5.26
C PHE A 158 4.56 13.57 5.18
N SER A 159 5.13 13.22 6.32
CA SER A 159 6.08 12.13 6.45
C SER A 159 5.37 10.76 6.37
N ALA A 160 6.12 9.70 6.12
CA ALA A 160 5.51 8.38 5.99
C ALA A 160 4.79 7.88 7.27
N PRO A 161 5.25 8.16 8.51
CA PRO A 161 4.48 7.90 9.72
C PRO A 161 3.13 8.63 9.80
N ASP A 162 3.03 9.82 9.19
CA ASP A 162 1.83 10.67 9.22
C ASP A 162 0.80 10.32 8.12
N TRP A 163 0.83 9.12 7.61
CA TRP A 163 -0.02 8.63 6.52
C TRP A 163 -1.52 8.87 6.73
N ARG A 164 -2.01 8.82 7.99
CA ARG A 164 -3.41 9.12 8.31
C ARG A 164 -3.74 10.57 8.05
N SER A 165 -2.83 11.48 8.39
CA SER A 165 -2.96 12.91 8.10
C SER A 165 -3.00 13.16 6.60
N ASP A 166 -2.17 12.50 5.80
CA ASP A 166 -2.21 12.61 4.34
C ASP A 166 -3.56 12.11 3.78
N LEU A 167 -4.01 10.90 4.17
CA LEU A 167 -5.31 10.38 3.76
C LEU A 167 -6.45 11.35 4.11
N MET A 168 -6.49 11.82 5.36
CA MET A 168 -7.58 12.68 5.83
C MET A 168 -7.53 14.09 5.23
N ASN A 169 -6.40 14.50 4.66
CA ASN A 169 -6.27 15.72 3.84
C ASN A 169 -6.47 15.46 2.34
N LEU A 170 -6.82 14.22 1.94
CA LEU A 170 -7.01 13.79 0.55
C LEU A 170 -5.73 13.94 -0.28
N GLY A 171 -4.60 13.51 0.29
CA GLY A 171 -3.28 13.61 -0.33
C GLY A 171 -3.25 12.99 -1.73
N SER A 172 -2.58 13.68 -2.65
CA SER A 172 -2.41 13.28 -4.04
C SER A 172 -1.11 13.83 -4.64
N THR A 173 -0.10 13.99 -3.80
CA THR A 173 1.20 14.57 -4.20
C THR A 173 2.31 13.50 -4.26
N GLY A 174 1.93 12.23 -4.18
CA GLY A 174 2.87 11.12 -4.29
C GLY A 174 3.49 11.00 -5.66
N SER A 175 4.65 10.36 -5.73
CA SER A 175 5.44 10.22 -6.96
C SER A 175 6.31 8.97 -6.96
N LEU A 176 6.72 8.56 -8.16
CA LEU A 176 7.73 7.53 -8.37
C LEU A 176 8.98 8.13 -9.01
N TRP A 177 10.12 7.64 -8.57
CA TRP A 177 11.44 8.07 -9.02
C TRP A 177 12.31 6.87 -9.37
N VAL A 178 13.24 7.06 -10.27
CA VAL A 178 14.38 6.16 -10.52
C VAL A 178 15.64 6.86 -10.03
N PHE A 179 16.42 6.16 -9.26
CA PHE A 179 17.70 6.63 -8.74
C PHE A 179 18.81 5.67 -9.14
N ASN A 180 19.82 6.16 -9.80
CA ASN A 180 21.02 5.38 -10.06
C ASN A 180 22.02 5.58 -8.94
N VAL A 181 22.39 4.48 -8.27
CA VAL A 181 23.23 4.48 -7.06
C VAL A 181 24.66 4.93 -7.36
N GLU A 182 25.20 4.59 -8.54
CA GLU A 182 26.57 4.88 -8.95
C GLU A 182 26.73 6.34 -9.38
N SER A 183 25.90 6.80 -10.35
CA SER A 183 25.95 8.18 -10.85
C SER A 183 25.26 9.19 -9.93
N ARG A 184 24.49 8.73 -8.93
CA ARG A 184 23.65 9.53 -8.03
C ARG A 184 22.60 10.38 -8.75
N SER A 185 22.23 9.99 -9.96
CA SER A 185 21.22 10.71 -10.74
C SER A 185 19.82 10.29 -10.34
N LYS A 186 18.90 11.26 -10.30
CA LYS A 186 17.46 11.04 -10.05
C LYS A 186 16.69 11.32 -11.33
N LYS A 187 15.78 10.41 -11.70
CA LYS A 187 14.83 10.58 -12.80
C LYS A 187 13.41 10.48 -12.25
N TYR A 188 12.61 11.51 -12.45
CA TYR A 188 11.20 11.50 -12.14
C TYR A 188 10.45 10.60 -13.13
N LEU A 189 9.57 9.73 -12.64
CA LEU A 189 8.76 8.84 -13.48
C LEU A 189 7.32 9.33 -13.61
N VAL A 190 6.61 9.42 -12.51
CA VAL A 190 5.17 9.75 -12.48
C VAL A 190 4.82 10.41 -11.16
N GLY A 191 3.87 11.33 -11.16
CA GLY A 191 3.37 11.99 -9.98
C GLY A 191 1.86 12.11 -9.92
N ASP A 192 1.39 12.98 -9.06
CA ASP A 192 -0.02 13.13 -8.72
C ASP A 192 -0.65 11.83 -8.21
N LEU A 193 0.19 10.98 -7.58
CA LEU A 193 -0.23 9.69 -7.05
C LEU A 193 -0.85 9.84 -5.66
N LYS A 194 -1.81 8.98 -5.37
CA LYS A 194 -2.51 8.94 -4.09
C LYS A 194 -1.90 7.89 -3.17
N TRP A 195 -0.74 8.23 -2.59
CA TRP A 195 0.01 7.39 -1.68
C TRP A 195 0.46 6.07 -2.32
N PRO A 196 1.46 6.10 -3.20
CA PRO A 196 2.08 4.87 -3.70
C PRO A 196 2.72 4.13 -2.51
N ALA A 197 2.29 2.87 -2.27
CA ALA A 197 2.61 2.14 -1.05
C ALA A 197 3.36 0.82 -1.28
N GLY A 198 3.38 0.34 -2.50
CA GLY A 198 4.06 -0.91 -2.86
C GLY A 198 4.62 -0.86 -4.26
N LEU A 199 5.79 -1.45 -4.45
CA LEU A 199 6.49 -1.58 -5.73
C LEU A 199 6.83 -3.03 -5.98
N CYS A 200 6.71 -3.48 -7.22
CA CYS A 200 7.08 -4.83 -7.60
C CYS A 200 7.53 -4.86 -9.07
N LYS A 201 8.69 -5.47 -9.33
CA LYS A 201 9.16 -5.73 -10.68
C LYS A 201 8.55 -7.02 -11.20
N LEU A 202 7.94 -6.97 -12.37
CA LEU A 202 7.43 -8.13 -13.10
C LEU A 202 8.03 -8.11 -14.50
N ASN A 203 9.06 -8.94 -14.75
CA ASN A 203 9.90 -8.84 -15.95
C ASN A 203 10.46 -7.41 -16.11
N ASP A 204 10.14 -6.74 -17.23
CA ASP A 204 10.53 -5.35 -17.51
C ASP A 204 9.37 -4.36 -17.27
N GLN A 205 8.41 -4.73 -16.43
CA GLN A 205 7.28 -3.89 -16.06
C GLN A 205 7.33 -3.56 -14.57
N LEU A 206 6.80 -2.40 -14.20
CA LEU A 206 6.70 -1.95 -12.81
C LEU A 206 5.24 -1.96 -12.37
N LEU A 207 4.92 -2.80 -11.37
CA LEU A 207 3.66 -2.70 -10.65
C LEU A 207 3.83 -1.76 -9.45
N PHE A 208 2.81 -0.95 -9.21
CA PHE A 208 2.73 -0.18 -7.98
C PHE A 208 1.29 -0.07 -7.47
N SER A 209 1.14 -0.03 -6.16
CA SER A 209 -0.16 0.19 -5.51
C SER A 209 -0.34 1.65 -5.15
N GLU A 210 -1.57 2.16 -5.25
CA GLU A 210 -1.99 3.46 -4.71
C GLU A 210 -3.01 3.24 -3.59
N ALA A 211 -2.61 3.50 -2.35
CA ALA A 211 -3.43 3.18 -1.19
C ALA A 211 -4.74 3.97 -1.16
N TRP A 212 -4.70 5.28 -1.39
CA TRP A 212 -5.89 6.14 -1.35
C TRP A 212 -6.74 6.09 -2.63
N ASN A 213 -6.17 5.56 -3.72
CA ASN A 213 -6.92 5.28 -4.95
C ASN A 213 -7.53 3.88 -4.94
N HIS A 214 -7.15 3.04 -3.99
CA HIS A 214 -7.56 1.64 -3.87
C HIS A 214 -7.32 0.87 -5.17
N SER A 215 -6.15 1.05 -5.76
CA SER A 215 -5.78 0.52 -7.07
C SER A 215 -4.38 -0.09 -7.11
N VAL A 216 -4.16 -0.89 -8.13
CA VAL A 216 -2.83 -1.33 -8.55
C VAL A 216 -2.66 -0.95 -10.02
N ASN A 217 -1.50 -0.38 -10.33
CA ASN A 217 -1.16 0.13 -11.64
C ASN A 217 0.04 -0.62 -12.21
N LEU A 218 0.12 -0.70 -13.53
CA LEU A 218 1.19 -1.31 -14.28
C LEU A 218 1.82 -0.30 -15.24
N ILE A 219 3.11 -0.06 -15.10
CA ILE A 219 3.91 0.73 -16.04
C ILE A 219 4.67 -0.23 -16.96
N GLU A 220 4.51 -0.03 -18.26
CA GLU A 220 5.36 -0.60 -19.30
C GLU A 220 6.38 0.45 -19.76
N PHE A 221 7.63 0.06 -19.85
CA PHE A 221 8.68 0.91 -20.40
C PHE A 221 8.88 0.67 -21.91
N ALA A 222 9.37 1.68 -22.63
CA ALA A 222 9.57 1.63 -24.07
C ALA A 222 10.67 0.64 -24.45
N ALA A 223 11.73 0.57 -23.63
CA ALA A 223 12.82 -0.41 -23.76
C ALA A 223 13.33 -0.82 -22.39
N ALA A 224 13.94 -1.99 -22.31
CA ALA A 224 14.54 -2.49 -21.08
C ALA A 224 15.63 -1.52 -20.60
N GLY A 225 15.52 -1.09 -19.34
CA GLY A 225 16.48 -0.18 -18.70
C GLY A 225 16.38 1.31 -19.06
N ASP A 226 15.48 1.72 -19.94
CA ASP A 226 15.35 3.13 -20.35
C ASP A 226 14.40 3.96 -19.45
N PHE A 227 13.54 3.37 -18.68
CA PHE A 227 12.56 4.08 -17.85
C PHE A 227 11.78 5.19 -18.57
N GLU A 228 11.64 5.09 -19.91
CA GLU A 228 10.68 5.88 -20.67
C GLU A 228 9.34 5.17 -20.66
N ILE A 229 8.32 5.85 -20.15
CA ILE A 229 6.99 5.24 -19.96
C ILE A 229 6.30 5.12 -21.30
N LYS A 230 6.04 3.89 -21.74
CA LYS A 230 5.21 3.57 -22.90
C LYS A 230 3.73 3.58 -22.56
N SER A 231 3.37 2.98 -21.42
CA SER A 231 1.99 2.96 -20.91
C SER A 231 1.97 2.94 -19.38
N ASN A 232 0.93 3.53 -18.80
CA ASN A 232 0.58 3.40 -17.38
C ASN A 232 -0.91 3.06 -17.29
N GLN A 233 -1.24 1.88 -16.80
CA GLN A 233 -2.59 1.33 -16.79
C GLN A 233 -2.99 0.91 -15.38
N GLU A 234 -4.20 1.29 -14.97
CA GLU A 234 -4.82 0.75 -13.77
C GLU A 234 -5.33 -0.67 -14.07
N ILE A 235 -4.66 -1.68 -13.49
CA ILE A 235 -4.98 -3.10 -13.69
C ILE A 235 -5.97 -3.65 -12.66
N LEU A 236 -5.96 -3.08 -11.45
CA LEU A 236 -6.96 -3.32 -10.42
C LEU A 236 -7.48 -1.99 -9.92
N SER A 237 -8.79 -1.87 -9.80
CA SER A 237 -9.45 -0.68 -9.28
C SER A 237 -10.52 -1.02 -8.26
N ARG A 238 -10.88 -0.02 -7.46
CA ARG A 238 -11.95 -0.15 -6.47
C ARG A 238 -11.78 -1.34 -5.53
N LEU A 239 -10.56 -1.59 -5.10
CA LEU A 239 -10.30 -2.62 -4.10
C LEU A 239 -11.15 -2.40 -2.85
N PRO A 240 -11.62 -3.46 -2.16
CA PRO A 240 -12.43 -3.35 -0.96
C PRO A 240 -11.62 -2.97 0.29
N ALA A 241 -10.32 -2.76 0.13
CA ALA A 241 -9.38 -2.44 1.20
C ALA A 241 -8.25 -1.56 0.65
N TYR A 242 -7.45 -0.99 1.55
CA TYR A 242 -6.30 -0.13 1.23
C TYR A 242 -5.08 -0.98 0.88
N PRO A 243 -4.61 -0.98 -0.39
CA PRO A 243 -3.44 -1.75 -0.79
C PRO A 243 -2.15 -1.16 -0.21
N SER A 244 -1.21 -2.05 0.07
CA SER A 244 0.13 -1.77 0.57
C SER A 244 1.17 -2.45 -0.33
N ARG A 245 2.15 -3.16 0.25
CA ARG A 245 3.25 -3.77 -0.50
C ARG A 245 2.78 -4.92 -1.39
N ILE A 246 3.53 -5.08 -2.45
CA ILE A 246 3.33 -6.11 -3.47
C ILE A 246 4.60 -6.95 -3.53
N VAL A 247 4.47 -8.26 -3.55
CA VAL A 247 5.59 -9.16 -3.77
C VAL A 247 5.30 -10.13 -4.91
N ASN A 248 6.30 -10.33 -5.77
CA ASN A 248 6.28 -11.32 -6.82
C ASN A 248 6.97 -12.60 -6.34
N THR A 249 6.38 -13.75 -6.62
CA THR A 249 6.95 -15.05 -6.36
C THR A 249 7.71 -15.55 -7.60
N GLN A 250 8.54 -16.59 -7.45
CA GLN A 250 9.34 -17.12 -8.56
C GLN A 250 8.50 -17.65 -9.73
N ASP A 251 7.28 -18.12 -9.47
CA ASP A 251 6.30 -18.57 -10.47
C ASP A 251 5.49 -17.44 -11.09
N ASN A 252 5.91 -16.20 -10.87
CA ASN A 252 5.21 -14.98 -11.32
C ASN A 252 3.78 -14.86 -10.78
N CYS A 253 3.51 -15.41 -9.61
CA CYS A 253 2.32 -15.09 -8.84
C CYS A 253 2.58 -13.84 -8.00
N ILE A 254 1.57 -13.02 -7.82
CA ILE A 254 1.67 -11.75 -7.10
C ILE A 254 0.85 -11.83 -5.83
N TRP A 255 1.47 -11.46 -4.71
CA TRP A 255 0.76 -11.26 -3.46
C TRP A 255 0.64 -9.77 -3.16
N LEU A 256 -0.59 -9.31 -2.99
CA LEU A 256 -0.94 -7.95 -2.64
C LEU A 256 -1.39 -7.89 -1.19
N CYS A 257 -0.69 -7.11 -0.37
CA CYS A 257 -1.08 -6.83 1.00
C CYS A 257 -2.10 -5.70 1.04
N LEU A 258 -3.12 -5.83 1.90
CA LEU A 258 -4.13 -4.81 2.13
C LEU A 258 -4.28 -4.59 3.63
N PHE A 259 -3.85 -3.42 4.10
CA PHE A 259 -3.63 -3.20 5.53
C PHE A 259 -4.89 -2.85 6.34
N ALA A 260 -5.94 -2.36 5.71
CA ALA A 260 -7.20 -2.05 6.36
C ALA A 260 -8.38 -2.16 5.37
N PRO A 261 -9.57 -2.58 5.81
CA PRO A 261 -10.74 -2.61 4.95
C PRO A 261 -11.27 -1.21 4.72
N ARG A 262 -11.84 -0.98 3.56
CA ARG A 262 -12.67 0.21 3.32
C ARG A 262 -13.95 0.12 4.13
N ASN A 263 -14.40 1.25 4.63
CA ASN A 263 -15.63 1.35 5.41
C ASN A 263 -16.46 2.54 4.91
N GLN A 264 -17.76 2.34 4.75
CA GLN A 264 -18.66 3.39 4.26
C GLN A 264 -18.63 4.66 5.11
N LEU A 265 -18.45 4.52 6.44
CA LEU A 265 -18.34 5.69 7.33
C LEU A 265 -17.07 6.49 7.05
N ILE A 266 -15.92 5.83 6.91
CA ILE A 266 -14.65 6.50 6.60
C ILE A 266 -14.76 7.19 5.25
N GLU A 267 -15.24 6.48 4.22
CA GLU A 267 -15.43 7.05 2.88
C GLU A 267 -16.38 8.27 2.91
N PHE A 268 -17.43 8.21 3.73
CA PHE A 268 -18.34 9.35 3.94
C PHE A 268 -17.60 10.53 4.59
N VAL A 269 -16.85 10.29 5.67
CA VAL A 269 -16.07 11.33 6.36
C VAL A 269 -15.06 11.99 5.41
N LEU A 270 -14.45 11.22 4.51
CA LEU A 270 -13.54 11.75 3.49
C LEU A 270 -14.24 12.74 2.53
N THR A 271 -15.57 12.65 2.34
CA THR A 271 -16.33 13.63 1.54
C THR A 271 -16.77 14.87 2.32
N GLU A 272 -16.85 14.78 3.66
CA GLU A 272 -17.38 15.82 4.54
C GLU A 272 -16.30 16.82 4.99
N LYS A 273 -16.01 17.80 4.15
CA LYS A 273 -14.90 18.75 4.35
C LYS A 273 -14.89 19.42 5.73
N ASP A 274 -16.02 19.98 6.17
CA ASP A 274 -16.09 20.74 7.42
C ASP A 274 -15.99 19.84 8.66
N TYR A 275 -16.59 18.66 8.59
CA TYR A 275 -16.47 17.65 9.65
C TYR A 275 -15.02 17.19 9.77
N ARG A 276 -14.39 16.85 8.66
CA ARG A 276 -13.00 16.38 8.60
C ARG A 276 -12.04 17.44 9.15
N ALA A 277 -12.18 18.71 8.75
CA ALA A 277 -11.36 19.80 9.27
C ALA A 277 -11.49 19.97 10.79
N LYS A 278 -12.70 19.86 11.34
CA LYS A 278 -12.92 19.89 12.79
C LYS A 278 -12.32 18.69 13.49
N MET A 279 -12.49 17.49 12.94
CA MET A 279 -11.90 16.27 13.50
C MET A 279 -10.37 16.37 13.58
N LEU A 280 -9.72 16.78 12.49
CA LEU A 280 -8.27 16.92 12.42
C LEU A 280 -7.73 17.98 13.42
N SER A 281 -8.50 19.04 13.70
CA SER A 281 -8.06 20.11 14.59
C SER A 281 -8.39 19.91 16.07
N GLN A 282 -9.37 19.06 16.41
CA GLN A 282 -9.94 19.00 17.76
C GLN A 282 -9.89 17.60 18.39
N VAL A 283 -9.67 16.55 17.60
CA VAL A 283 -9.67 15.18 18.08
C VAL A 283 -8.26 14.60 18.00
N ASP A 284 -7.84 13.88 19.04
CA ASP A 284 -6.58 13.12 19.03
C ASP A 284 -6.60 12.11 17.87
N GLU A 285 -5.50 11.99 17.14
CA GLU A 285 -5.39 11.13 15.96
C GLU A 285 -5.83 9.68 16.22
N ARG A 286 -5.58 9.17 17.42
CA ARG A 286 -5.98 7.82 17.83
C ARG A 286 -7.48 7.57 17.72
N PHE A 287 -8.29 8.63 17.80
CA PHE A 287 -9.75 8.59 17.79
C PHE A 287 -10.38 9.14 16.50
N TRP A 288 -9.59 9.38 15.47
CA TRP A 288 -10.13 9.76 14.18
C TRP A 288 -10.95 8.63 13.56
N ILE A 289 -12.01 9.01 12.83
CA ILE A 289 -12.72 8.09 11.94
C ILE A 289 -11.85 7.89 10.70
N ALA A 290 -10.89 7.00 10.81
CA ALA A 290 -9.86 6.72 9.82
C ALA A 290 -9.48 5.23 9.86
N PRO A 291 -8.86 4.68 8.81
CA PRO A 291 -8.33 3.33 8.84
C PRO A 291 -7.29 3.16 9.96
N SER A 292 -7.18 1.95 10.49
CA SER A 292 -6.17 1.61 11.50
C SER A 292 -5.65 0.20 11.30
N PHE A 293 -4.40 -0.04 11.70
CA PHE A 293 -3.81 -1.38 11.69
C PHE A 293 -4.46 -2.29 12.75
N ARG A 294 -4.85 -1.72 13.89
CA ARG A 294 -5.56 -2.42 14.96
C ARG A 294 -6.63 -1.51 15.57
N SER A 295 -7.80 -2.06 15.81
CA SER A 295 -8.91 -1.42 16.51
C SER A 295 -9.38 -2.26 17.69
N GLY A 296 -10.20 -1.67 18.56
CA GLY A 296 -10.73 -2.34 19.75
C GLY A 296 -9.80 -2.30 20.95
N LEU A 297 -8.83 -1.37 20.95
CA LEU A 297 -7.85 -1.21 22.03
C LEU A 297 -8.32 -0.20 23.09
N ASP A 298 -9.20 0.75 22.72
CA ASP A 298 -9.70 1.80 23.61
C ASP A 298 -11.21 1.99 23.40
N PHE A 299 -11.97 2.08 24.50
CA PHE A 299 -13.42 2.29 24.45
C PHE A 299 -13.83 3.64 23.85
N ARG A 300 -12.92 4.59 23.74
CA ARG A 300 -13.12 5.90 23.10
C ARG A 300 -12.97 5.87 21.59
N GLU A 301 -12.53 4.75 21.02
CA GLU A 301 -12.48 4.61 19.56
C GLU A 301 -13.88 4.80 18.96
N PRO A 302 -13.99 5.39 17.75
CA PRO A 302 -15.28 5.75 17.16
C PRO A 302 -16.22 4.55 17.06
N LEU A 303 -17.45 4.70 17.55
CA LEU A 303 -18.56 3.77 17.36
C LEU A 303 -18.34 2.32 17.87
N GLN A 304 -17.47 2.14 18.84
CA GLN A 304 -17.19 0.81 19.41
C GLN A 304 -18.44 0.14 20.03
N GLY A 305 -19.36 0.91 20.60
CA GLY A 305 -20.58 0.41 21.22
C GLY A 305 -21.78 0.18 20.30
N GLY A 306 -21.66 0.46 19.00
CA GLY A 306 -22.77 0.35 18.05
C GLY A 306 -22.95 -1.08 17.52
N GLY A 307 -24.15 -1.63 17.55
CA GLY A 307 -24.43 -2.89 16.84
C GLY A 307 -24.05 -2.81 15.36
N VAL A 308 -23.21 -3.72 14.89
CA VAL A 308 -22.61 -3.70 13.55
C VAL A 308 -23.62 -4.05 12.46
N LYS A 309 -24.63 -4.88 12.77
CA LYS A 309 -25.65 -5.34 11.81
C LYS A 309 -27.05 -5.15 12.33
N MET A 310 -27.96 -4.83 11.45
CA MET A 310 -29.40 -4.90 11.68
C MET A 310 -30.03 -5.78 10.59
N MET A 311 -30.77 -6.85 10.99
CA MET A 311 -31.37 -7.83 10.08
C MET A 311 -30.36 -8.43 9.07
N GLY A 312 -29.14 -8.69 9.52
CA GLY A 312 -28.06 -9.25 8.68
C GLY A 312 -27.34 -8.24 7.80
N VAL A 313 -27.82 -7.00 7.70
CA VAL A 313 -27.21 -5.94 6.89
C VAL A 313 -26.29 -5.09 7.74
N LEU A 314 -25.07 -4.84 7.23
CA LEU A 314 -24.11 -3.96 7.88
C LEU A 314 -24.65 -2.53 7.93
N LYS A 315 -24.62 -1.92 9.12
CA LYS A 315 -25.02 -0.51 9.27
C LYS A 315 -23.98 0.40 8.61
N PRO A 316 -24.38 1.44 7.84
CA PRO A 316 -23.46 2.37 7.21
C PRO A 316 -22.52 3.09 8.20
N TRP A 317 -22.97 3.27 9.42
CA TRP A 317 -22.20 3.90 10.51
C TRP A 317 -21.49 2.89 11.43
N ALA A 318 -21.41 1.64 11.03
CA ALA A 318 -20.66 0.65 11.80
C ALA A 318 -19.18 1.05 11.91
N PRO A 319 -18.51 0.79 13.04
CA PRO A 319 -17.12 1.12 13.21
C PRO A 319 -16.25 0.41 12.17
N ALA A 320 -15.17 1.08 11.78
CA ALA A 320 -14.13 0.45 10.98
C ALA A 320 -13.32 -0.47 11.89
N PHE A 321 -13.65 -1.73 11.90
CA PHE A 321 -12.80 -2.73 12.54
C PHE A 321 -11.54 -2.94 11.72
N SER A 322 -10.40 -3.06 12.41
CA SER A 322 -9.18 -3.53 11.77
C SER A 322 -9.35 -4.94 11.22
N TYR A 323 -8.56 -5.28 10.23
CA TYR A 323 -8.70 -6.50 9.45
C TYR A 323 -7.33 -6.95 8.91
N GLY A 324 -7.18 -8.23 8.64
CA GLY A 324 -6.05 -8.77 7.90
C GLY A 324 -6.50 -9.27 6.53
N LEU A 325 -5.83 -8.84 5.47
CA LEU A 325 -6.15 -9.27 4.11
C LEU A 325 -4.90 -9.32 3.24
N VAL A 326 -4.74 -10.44 2.55
CA VAL A 326 -3.75 -10.62 1.49
C VAL A 326 -4.42 -11.31 0.32
N VAL A 327 -4.13 -10.86 -0.90
CA VAL A 327 -4.72 -11.39 -2.12
C VAL A 327 -3.61 -11.92 -3.03
N LYS A 328 -3.75 -13.17 -3.46
CA LYS A 328 -2.95 -13.76 -4.53
C LYS A 328 -3.60 -13.42 -5.86
N LEU A 329 -2.82 -12.87 -6.77
CA LEU A 329 -3.23 -12.57 -8.14
C LEU A 329 -2.58 -13.57 -9.10
N ASP A 330 -3.33 -13.99 -10.10
CA ASP A 330 -2.81 -14.77 -11.20
C ASP A 330 -2.01 -13.90 -12.19
N ARG A 331 -1.48 -14.54 -13.26
CA ARG A 331 -0.71 -13.85 -14.32
C ARG A 331 -1.50 -12.83 -15.14
N ASN A 332 -2.83 -12.85 -15.02
CA ASN A 332 -3.73 -11.89 -15.65
C ASN A 332 -4.21 -10.83 -14.65
N PHE A 333 -3.58 -10.76 -13.49
CA PHE A 333 -3.92 -9.87 -12.37
C PHE A 333 -5.32 -10.09 -11.80
N GLN A 334 -5.91 -11.29 -12.00
CA GLN A 334 -7.20 -11.62 -11.39
C GLN A 334 -6.99 -12.25 -10.01
N PRO A 335 -7.83 -11.92 -9.02
CA PRO A 335 -7.78 -12.58 -7.72
C PRO A 335 -7.98 -14.09 -7.86
N GLU A 336 -6.97 -14.86 -7.44
CA GLU A 336 -7.00 -16.31 -7.41
C GLU A 336 -7.44 -16.82 -6.04
N LYS A 337 -6.86 -16.24 -4.99
CA LYS A 337 -7.06 -16.63 -3.60
C LYS A 337 -6.94 -15.41 -2.68
N SER A 338 -7.63 -15.43 -1.56
CA SER A 338 -7.46 -14.44 -0.52
C SER A 338 -7.33 -15.08 0.86
N LEU A 339 -6.48 -14.49 1.69
CA LEU A 339 -6.23 -14.90 3.06
C LEU A 339 -6.74 -13.79 3.97
N HIS A 340 -7.59 -14.15 4.93
CA HIS A 340 -8.24 -13.19 5.80
C HIS A 340 -7.98 -13.48 7.27
N SER A 341 -7.92 -12.42 8.07
CA SER A 341 -8.17 -12.39 9.49
C SER A 341 -9.29 -11.39 9.72
N ARG A 342 -10.45 -11.87 10.17
CA ARG A 342 -11.65 -11.04 10.33
C ARG A 342 -11.50 -10.11 11.53
N ALA A 343 -12.47 -9.21 11.71
CA ALA A 343 -12.47 -8.22 12.78
C ALA A 343 -12.31 -8.81 14.21
N ASP A 344 -12.68 -10.07 14.39
CA ASP A 344 -12.52 -10.84 15.64
C ASP A 344 -11.22 -11.68 15.67
N GLY A 345 -10.39 -11.55 14.64
CA GLY A 345 -9.18 -12.33 14.44
C GLY A 345 -7.93 -11.76 15.10
N LYS A 346 -6.78 -12.34 14.73
CA LYS A 346 -5.50 -12.12 15.41
C LYS A 346 -4.36 -11.70 14.46
N ALA A 347 -4.62 -11.48 13.17
CA ALA A 347 -3.60 -11.10 12.19
C ALA A 347 -4.06 -9.90 11.36
N HIS A 348 -4.11 -8.74 12.00
CA HIS A 348 -4.61 -7.50 11.40
C HIS A 348 -3.48 -6.59 10.90
N GLY A 349 -3.84 -5.67 10.01
CA GLY A 349 -2.90 -4.69 9.50
C GLY A 349 -1.74 -5.34 8.75
N ILE A 350 -2.06 -6.16 7.72
CA ILE A 350 -1.02 -6.79 6.91
C ILE A 350 -0.44 -5.73 5.99
N THR A 351 0.77 -5.28 6.30
CA THR A 351 1.43 -4.19 5.56
C THR A 351 2.44 -4.67 4.56
N SER A 352 3.09 -5.81 4.79
CA SER A 352 4.16 -6.30 3.94
C SER A 352 4.16 -7.82 3.83
N ALA A 353 4.71 -8.29 2.73
CA ALA A 353 4.98 -9.69 2.47
C ALA A 353 6.40 -9.89 1.98
N ALA A 354 6.96 -11.07 2.22
CA ALA A 354 8.20 -11.55 1.62
C ALA A 354 8.05 -13.03 1.29
N CYS A 355 8.67 -13.46 0.20
CA CYS A 355 8.61 -14.85 -0.23
C CYS A 355 10.01 -15.43 -0.36
N LEU A 356 10.26 -16.58 0.27
CA LEU A 356 11.46 -17.37 0.05
C LEU A 356 11.36 -18.17 -1.26
N PRO A 357 12.49 -18.55 -1.87
CA PRO A 357 12.52 -19.34 -3.10
C PRO A 357 11.69 -20.62 -3.05
N GLU A 358 11.54 -21.22 -1.88
CA GLU A 358 10.76 -22.44 -1.65
C GLU A 358 9.23 -22.23 -1.64
N GLY A 359 8.75 -21.02 -1.95
CA GLY A 359 7.33 -20.70 -2.00
C GLY A 359 6.69 -20.40 -0.63
N GLN A 360 7.48 -20.30 0.44
CA GLN A 360 7.00 -19.87 1.75
C GLN A 360 6.75 -18.37 1.77
N LEU A 361 5.53 -17.98 2.14
CA LEU A 361 5.11 -16.59 2.24
C LEU A 361 5.15 -16.14 3.70
N PHE A 362 5.85 -15.04 3.96
CA PHE A 362 5.92 -14.38 5.25
C PHE A 362 5.17 -13.06 5.18
N LEU A 363 4.39 -12.77 6.22
CA LEU A 363 3.52 -11.59 6.27
C LEU A 363 3.74 -10.83 7.57
N SER A 364 3.85 -9.51 7.48
CA SER A 364 3.87 -8.64 8.66
C SER A 364 2.45 -8.31 9.08
N SER A 365 2.04 -8.75 10.26
CA SER A 365 0.84 -8.29 10.93
C SER A 365 1.21 -7.14 11.87
N ARG A 366 1.24 -5.92 11.34
CA ARG A 366 1.62 -4.71 12.10
C ARG A 366 0.66 -4.44 13.24
N GLY A 367 -0.62 -4.72 13.03
CA GLY A 367 -1.65 -4.52 14.04
C GLY A 367 -1.54 -5.46 15.24
N ASP A 368 -0.93 -6.62 15.07
CA ASP A 368 -0.77 -7.63 16.11
C ASP A 368 0.71 -7.93 16.44
N ASN A 369 1.65 -7.09 15.98
CA ASN A 369 3.08 -7.12 16.32
C ASN A 369 3.74 -8.48 16.05
N LYS A 370 3.47 -9.10 14.92
CA LYS A 370 4.03 -10.43 14.61
C LYS A 370 4.29 -10.64 13.12
N VAL A 371 5.18 -11.58 12.86
CA VAL A 371 5.38 -12.18 11.53
C VAL A 371 4.73 -13.55 11.51
N ILE A 372 3.95 -13.80 10.47
CA ILE A 372 3.27 -15.09 10.26
C ILE A 372 3.80 -15.75 9.01
N ARG A 373 3.85 -17.10 8.99
CA ARG A 373 4.33 -17.91 7.89
C ARG A 373 3.17 -18.70 7.26
N TYR A 374 2.88 -18.40 6.01
CA TYR A 374 1.89 -19.14 5.22
C TYR A 374 2.59 -20.07 4.24
N ILE A 375 2.19 -21.34 4.23
CA ILE A 375 2.62 -22.36 3.28
C ILE A 375 1.39 -22.71 2.44
N GLU A 376 1.50 -22.56 1.14
CA GLU A 376 0.43 -22.92 0.22
C GLU A 376 0.32 -24.46 0.17
N GLN A 377 -0.89 -24.96 0.46
CA GLN A 377 -1.23 -26.39 0.44
C GLN A 377 -1.76 -26.80 -0.93
#